data_5507b9089c373844c9000c0c60b19ca2
#
_entry.id   5507b9089c373844c9000c0c60b19ca2
#
_cell.length_a   1.000
_cell.length_b   1.000
_cell.length_c   1.000
_cell.angle_alpha   90.00
_cell.angle_beta   90.00
_cell.angle_gamma   90.00
#
_symmetry.space_group_name_H-M   'P 1'
#
loop_
_entity.id
_entity.type
_entity.pdbx_description
1 polymer ?
#
loop_
_entity_poly.entity_id
_entity_poly.type
_entity_poly.pdbx_seq_one_letter_code
_entity_poly.pdbx_strand_id
1 'polypeptide(L)'
;MLEHESKERQDAYEAVFTALAHPVRRRILITVYFNGGSMTAGQIAKKFEQAWPTTTRHLQVLEAAGLLRHRRQGRSRHYRLDCRRLELVRDWLAWFSRAPG
;
A
#
# COMPACT_ATOMS: atom_id res chain seq x y z
N MET A 1 -21.57 0.72 14.18
CA MET A 1 -20.78 0.26 13.03
C MET A 1 -19.39 -0.25 13.44
N LEU A 2 -18.55 0.61 13.97
CA LEU A 2 -17.18 0.23 14.32
C LEU A 2 -17.10 -0.78 15.46
N GLU A 3 -18.03 -0.74 16.34
CA GLU A 3 -18.09 -1.65 17.49
C GLU A 3 -18.28 -3.11 17.10
N HIS A 4 -18.74 -3.38 15.87
CA HIS A 4 -18.91 -4.73 15.35
C HIS A 4 -17.70 -5.24 14.59
N GLU A 5 -16.69 -4.39 14.40
CA GLU A 5 -15.48 -4.79 13.69
C GLU A 5 -14.43 -5.29 14.67
N SER A 6 -13.68 -6.30 14.26
CA SER A 6 -12.59 -6.79 15.08
C SER A 6 -11.49 -5.74 15.18
N LYS A 7 -10.70 -5.84 16.25
CA LYS A 7 -9.54 -4.99 16.41
C LYS A 7 -8.57 -5.15 15.25
N GLU A 8 -8.39 -6.38 14.79
CA GLU A 8 -7.51 -6.68 13.66
C GLU A 8 -7.93 -5.95 12.39
N ARG A 9 -9.24 -5.92 12.12
CA ARG A 9 -9.77 -5.21 10.96
C ARG A 9 -9.59 -3.70 11.11
N GLN A 10 -9.83 -3.16 12.30
CA GLN A 10 -9.61 -1.74 12.57
C GLN A 10 -8.14 -1.37 12.41
N ASP A 11 -7.24 -2.20 12.92
CA ASP A 11 -5.80 -1.97 12.78
C ASP A 11 -5.38 -2.01 11.31
N ALA A 12 -5.98 -2.90 10.52
CA ALA A 12 -5.72 -2.98 9.08
C ALA A 12 -6.18 -1.71 8.36
N TYR A 13 -7.36 -1.18 8.70
CA TYR A 13 -7.83 0.10 8.16
C TYR A 13 -6.85 1.22 8.48
N GLU A 14 -6.43 1.32 9.74
CA GLU A 14 -5.49 2.38 10.14
C GLU A 14 -4.17 2.28 9.39
N ALA A 15 -3.63 1.07 9.26
CA ALA A 15 -2.38 0.87 8.54
C ALA A 15 -2.50 1.29 7.08
N VAL A 16 -3.59 0.90 6.42
CA VAL A 16 -3.81 1.24 5.02
C VAL A 16 -3.96 2.74 4.83
N PHE A 17 -4.80 3.38 5.64
CA PHE A 17 -5.01 4.84 5.50
C PHE A 17 -3.75 5.62 5.83
N THR A 18 -2.99 5.20 6.83
CA THR A 18 -1.71 5.83 7.15
C THR A 18 -0.74 5.73 5.99
N ALA A 19 -0.64 4.55 5.39
CA ALA A 19 0.23 4.36 4.23
C ALA A 19 -0.20 5.25 3.06
N LEU A 20 -1.50 5.34 2.81
CA LEU A 20 -2.04 6.11 1.68
C LEU A 20 -2.05 7.62 1.93
N ALA A 21 -1.84 8.07 3.16
CA ALA A 21 -1.83 9.50 3.46
C ALA A 21 -0.65 10.24 2.83
N HIS A 22 0.41 9.52 2.46
CA HIS A 22 1.61 10.15 1.89
C HIS A 22 1.56 10.10 0.36
N PRO A 23 1.66 11.26 -0.32
CA PRO A 23 1.55 11.31 -1.79
C PRO A 23 2.51 10.40 -2.52
N VAL A 24 3.77 10.34 -2.07
CA VAL A 24 4.78 9.50 -2.72
C VAL A 24 4.39 8.03 -2.64
N ARG A 25 3.86 7.59 -1.50
CA ARG A 25 3.45 6.20 -1.36
C ARG A 25 2.28 5.85 -2.29
N ARG A 26 1.32 6.76 -2.45
CA ARG A 26 0.24 6.55 -3.42
C ARG A 26 0.78 6.42 -4.85
N ARG A 27 1.75 7.27 -5.20
CA ARG A 27 2.36 7.22 -6.54
C ARG A 27 3.18 5.96 -6.74
N ILE A 28 3.84 5.45 -5.70
CA ILE A 28 4.55 4.17 -5.79
C ILE A 28 3.58 3.06 -6.16
N LEU A 29 2.44 2.98 -5.49
CA LEU A 29 1.44 1.94 -5.78
C LEU A 29 0.94 2.03 -7.22
N ILE A 30 0.62 3.23 -7.69
CA ILE A 30 0.15 3.44 -9.05
C ILE A 30 1.24 3.06 -10.06
N THR A 31 2.48 3.45 -9.78
CA THR A 31 3.61 3.14 -10.67
C THR A 31 3.84 1.63 -10.76
N VAL A 32 3.81 0.94 -9.64
CA VAL A 32 3.95 -0.53 -9.62
C VAL A 32 2.80 -1.17 -10.39
N TYR A 33 1.57 -0.68 -10.20
CA TYR A 33 0.41 -1.20 -10.92
C TYR A 33 0.60 -1.09 -12.43
N PHE A 34 0.97 0.09 -12.92
CA PHE A 34 1.14 0.31 -14.35
C PHE A 34 2.40 -0.35 -14.93
N ASN A 35 3.29 -0.83 -14.07
CA ASN A 35 4.46 -1.59 -14.50
C ASN A 35 4.20 -3.11 -14.50
N GLY A 36 2.95 -3.50 -14.60
CA GLY A 36 2.57 -4.91 -14.60
C GLY A 36 2.38 -5.51 -13.20
N GLY A 37 2.33 -4.68 -12.17
CA GLY A 37 2.09 -5.11 -10.80
C GLY A 37 3.33 -5.47 -10.00
N SER A 38 4.52 -5.33 -10.58
CA SER A 38 5.77 -5.71 -9.93
C SER A 38 6.92 -4.81 -10.35
N MET A 39 7.78 -4.44 -9.41
CA MET A 39 9.00 -3.67 -9.66
C MET A 39 10.06 -4.03 -8.62
N THR A 40 11.34 -3.92 -9.02
CA THR A 40 12.42 -4.04 -8.03
C THR A 40 12.52 -2.76 -7.19
N ALA A 41 13.09 -2.88 -6.00
CA ALA A 41 13.35 -1.72 -5.15
C ALA A 41 14.20 -0.68 -5.88
N GLY A 42 15.21 -1.13 -6.64
CA GLY A 42 16.07 -0.24 -7.41
C GLY A 42 15.33 0.52 -8.48
N GLN A 43 14.42 -0.14 -9.19
CA GLN A 43 13.58 0.50 -10.20
C GLN A 43 12.67 1.57 -9.58
N ILE A 44 12.10 1.27 -8.42
CA ILE A 44 11.26 2.23 -7.70
C ILE A 44 12.08 3.44 -7.27
N ALA A 45 13.25 3.22 -6.65
CA ALA A 45 14.10 4.31 -6.19
C ALA A 45 14.50 5.23 -7.35
N LYS A 46 14.88 4.66 -8.47
CA LYS A 46 15.28 5.41 -9.65
C LYS A 46 14.13 6.24 -10.21
N LYS A 47 12.92 5.67 -10.21
CA LYS A 47 11.75 6.33 -10.75
C LYS A 47 11.38 7.60 -9.96
N PHE A 48 11.56 7.56 -8.64
CA PHE A 48 11.13 8.65 -7.77
C PHE A 48 12.27 9.59 -7.38
N GLU A 49 13.49 9.34 -7.85
CA GLU A 49 14.65 10.19 -7.61
C GLU A 49 14.86 10.52 -6.14
N GLN A 50 14.53 9.58 -5.27
CA GLN A 50 14.69 9.77 -3.84
C GLN A 50 15.89 9.02 -3.30
N ALA A 51 16.45 9.53 -2.19
CA ALA A 51 17.51 8.84 -1.50
C ALA A 51 17.07 7.43 -1.12
N TRP A 52 17.99 6.49 -1.20
CA TRP A 52 17.73 5.09 -0.92
C TRP A 52 17.05 4.84 0.44
N PRO A 53 17.51 5.47 1.55
CA PRO A 53 16.86 5.25 2.85
C PRO A 53 15.39 5.72 2.86
N THR A 54 15.09 6.82 2.17
CA THR A 54 13.72 7.34 2.08
C THR A 54 12.82 6.38 1.31
N THR A 55 13.32 5.87 0.17
CA THR A 55 12.59 4.88 -0.62
C THR A 55 12.32 3.63 0.20
N THR A 56 13.35 3.11 0.87
CA THR A 56 13.22 1.92 1.70
C THR A 56 12.16 2.10 2.78
N ARG A 57 12.13 3.28 3.42
CA ARG A 57 11.12 3.54 4.45
C ARG A 57 9.70 3.53 3.88
N HIS A 58 9.50 4.15 2.73
CA HIS A 58 8.18 4.11 2.07
C HIS A 58 7.75 2.69 1.72
N LEU A 59 8.68 1.88 1.22
CA LEU A 59 8.40 0.49 0.88
C LEU A 59 8.06 -0.33 2.12
N GLN A 60 8.76 -0.08 3.23
CA GLN A 60 8.47 -0.76 4.50
C GLN A 60 7.08 -0.41 5.02
N VAL A 61 6.68 0.86 4.93
CA VAL A 61 5.35 1.28 5.36
C VAL A 61 4.27 0.63 4.51
N LEU A 62 4.46 0.61 3.19
CA LEU A 62 3.51 -0.02 2.27
C LEU A 62 3.41 -1.52 2.49
N GLU A 63 4.54 -2.17 2.77
CA GLU A 63 4.54 -3.60 3.03
C GLU A 63 3.89 -3.93 4.38
N ALA A 64 4.17 -3.14 5.42
CA ALA A 64 3.53 -3.33 6.72
C ALA A 64 2.02 -3.16 6.64
N ALA A 65 1.54 -2.30 5.75
CA ALA A 65 0.10 -2.13 5.50
C ALA A 65 -0.50 -3.23 4.63
N GLY A 66 0.31 -4.15 4.11
CA GLY A 66 -0.17 -5.23 3.26
C GLY A 66 -0.48 -4.81 1.82
N LEU A 67 0.00 -3.63 1.40
CA LEU A 67 -0.25 -3.12 0.05
C LEU A 67 0.81 -3.55 -0.95
N LEU A 68 2.01 -3.84 -0.47
CA LEU A 68 3.09 -4.42 -1.25
C LEU A 68 3.60 -5.66 -0.52
N ARG A 69 4.11 -6.60 -1.29
CA ARG A 69 4.85 -7.76 -0.77
C ARG A 69 6.14 -7.88 -1.53
N HIS A 70 7.22 -8.29 -0.86
CA HIS A 70 8.45 -8.47 -1.58
C HIS A 70 8.95 -9.90 -1.48
N ARG A 71 9.73 -10.27 -2.48
CA ARG A 71 10.47 -11.52 -2.54
C ARG A 71 11.88 -11.20 -2.99
N ARG A 72 12.85 -11.80 -2.31
CA ARG A 72 14.24 -11.63 -2.69
C ARG A 72 14.60 -12.59 -3.83
N GLN A 73 15.24 -12.04 -4.86
CA GLN A 73 15.82 -12.81 -5.93
C GLN A 73 17.25 -12.35 -6.12
N GLY A 74 18.23 -13.18 -5.72
CA GLY A 74 19.62 -12.77 -5.71
C GLY A 74 19.80 -11.59 -4.76
N ARG A 75 20.32 -10.48 -5.29
CA ARG A 75 20.56 -9.26 -4.52
C ARG A 75 19.41 -8.26 -4.60
N SER A 76 18.38 -8.60 -5.36
CA SER A 76 17.26 -7.68 -5.60
C SER A 76 16.04 -8.07 -4.79
N ARG A 77 15.32 -7.05 -4.30
CA ARG A 77 14.00 -7.22 -3.75
C ARG A 77 12.98 -6.88 -4.82
N HIS A 78 12.09 -7.82 -5.10
CA HIS A 78 11.02 -7.63 -6.07
C HIS A 78 9.72 -7.39 -5.32
N TYR A 79 9.19 -6.19 -5.44
CA TYR A 79 7.94 -5.79 -4.80
C TYR A 79 6.79 -6.03 -5.73
N ARG A 80 5.74 -6.62 -5.20
CA ARG A 80 4.52 -6.91 -5.95
C ARG A 80 3.34 -6.28 -5.23
N LEU A 81 2.45 -5.68 -6.01
CA LEU A 81 1.23 -5.07 -5.50
C LEU A 81 0.29 -6.16 -4.98
N ASP A 82 -0.28 -5.92 -3.80
CA ASP A 82 -1.34 -6.77 -3.25
C ASP A 82 -2.58 -5.90 -3.09
N CYS A 83 -3.57 -6.12 -3.96
CA CYS A 83 -4.77 -5.29 -3.99
C CYS A 83 -5.81 -5.67 -2.94
N ARG A 84 -5.62 -6.78 -2.22
CA ARG A 84 -6.63 -7.23 -1.25
C ARG A 84 -6.89 -6.21 -0.15
N ARG A 85 -5.82 -5.57 0.33
CA ARG A 85 -5.96 -4.55 1.38
C ARG A 85 -6.56 -3.25 0.87
N LEU A 86 -6.45 -2.98 -0.43
CA LEU A 86 -7.10 -1.81 -1.03
C LEU A 86 -8.63 -1.95 -1.03
N GLU A 87 -9.14 -3.17 -0.93
CA GLU A 87 -10.56 -3.38 -0.80
C GLU A 87 -11.13 -2.79 0.49
N LEU A 88 -10.29 -2.64 1.53
CA LEU A 88 -10.72 -1.97 2.75
C LEU A 88 -11.12 -0.52 2.47
N VAL A 89 -10.40 0.15 1.56
CA VAL A 89 -10.75 1.52 1.15
C VAL A 89 -12.09 1.52 0.42
N ARG A 90 -12.29 0.55 -0.46
CA ARG A 90 -13.57 0.40 -1.17
C ARG A 90 -14.71 0.19 -0.18
N ASP A 91 -14.52 -0.69 0.81
CA ASP A 91 -15.54 -0.97 1.81
C ASP A 91 -15.87 0.28 2.61
N TRP A 92 -14.86 1.06 2.96
CA TRP A 92 -15.05 2.32 3.68
C TRP A 92 -15.85 3.31 2.83
N LEU A 93 -15.48 3.46 1.56
CA LEU A 93 -16.20 4.35 0.65
C LEU A 93 -17.66 3.90 0.44
N ALA A 94 -17.90 2.60 0.48
CA ALA A 94 -19.25 2.06 0.29
C ALA A 94 -20.23 2.55 1.35
N TRP A 95 -19.76 2.92 2.54
CA TRP A 95 -20.62 3.48 3.58
C TRP A 95 -21.32 4.74 3.12
N PHE A 96 -20.64 5.56 2.32
CA PHE A 96 -21.17 6.85 1.85
C PHE A 96 -22.10 6.70 0.66
N SER A 97 -22.18 5.51 0.09
CA SER A 97 -23.10 5.20 -1.00
C SER A 97 -24.45 4.69 -0.52
N ARG A 98 -24.57 4.41 0.79
CA ARG A 98 -25.79 3.89 1.37
C ARG A 98 -26.77 5.03 1.64
N ALA A 99 -28.05 4.76 1.44
CA ALA A 99 -29.08 5.73 1.77
C ALA A 99 -29.06 6.00 3.28
N PRO A 100 -29.12 7.28 3.70
CA PRO A 100 -29.23 7.62 5.12
C PRO A 100 -30.53 7.09 5.72
N GLY A 101 -30.47 6.63 6.91
CA GLY A 101 -31.65 6.18 7.63
C GLY A 101 -31.87 4.70 7.61
#